data_e83bbd8b98c8637ca75b90d04b1ea4a4
#
_entry.id   e83bbd8b98c8637ca75b90d04b1ea4a4
#
_cell.length_a   1.000
_cell.length_b   1.000
_cell.length_c   1.000
_cell.angle_alpha   90.00
_cell.angle_beta   90.00
_cell.angle_gamma   90.00
#
_symmetry.space_group_name_H-M   'P 1'
#
loop_
_entity.id
_entity.type
_entity.pdbx_description
1 polymer ?
#
loop_
_entity_poly.entity_id
_entity_poly.type
_entity_poly.pdbx_seq_one_letter_code
_entity_poly.pdbx_strand_id
1 'polypeptide(L)'
;MQPVVWRIVYVRQHVVFIKTLFSMKKTKYIFVTGGVTSSLGKGIISSSLAKLLQGRGFSVTIQKLDPYINIDPGTLNPYEHGECFVTEDGAETDLDLGHYERFSNTATSKANNVTTGRIYQSVINKERKGEYLGSTVQVVPHITDEIKRCVKLLGHTGKYDFVITEIGGTVGDIESLPFVEAIRQMRWEMGQDSVVIHLTLVPYLSAAQELKTKPTQHSVKSLQEQGVQPDIIVCRCEKHISQSIKSKIALFCNVEKTSVIECIDADSIYDVPILMMEEGLDREVLRKTNTEIPEKIDIENWKEFLNRLHNPKHDITVALVGKYVELKDAYKSIREALIHGGVANDTKVHIKSIHSEEITRENAKDILAGVDGILVAPGFGSRGIEGKINAVEYARINKVPFMGICLGMQCAVVEFARNVLGYEDAHSREMSPDTKHPVIDIMAEQKNITNMGGTMRLGAYPCKVTEGSNLHKAYGELLISERHRHRYEFNNEYIEEFKKHGMKITGVNPDTNLVEVVEIEDHPWYVASQYHPEYKSTVAKPHPMFVGFVKAMLEYSGK
;
A
#
# COMPACT_ATOMS: atom_id res chain seq x y z
N MET A 1 18.18 -9.97 30.45
CA MET A 1 19.57 -9.54 30.76
C MET A 1 20.04 -8.60 29.66
N GLN A 2 20.41 -7.38 30.01
CA GLN A 2 20.93 -6.41 29.03
C GLN A 2 22.34 -6.84 28.59
N PRO A 3 22.68 -6.77 27.29
CA PRO A 3 24.04 -7.06 26.85
C PRO A 3 25.00 -5.98 27.39
N VAL A 4 26.01 -6.41 28.13
CA VAL A 4 27.07 -5.55 28.65
C VAL A 4 28.23 -5.61 27.66
N VAL A 5 28.52 -4.50 26.99
CA VAL A 5 29.70 -4.39 26.12
C VAL A 5 30.81 -3.68 26.89
N TRP A 6 31.94 -4.33 27.03
CA TRP A 6 33.15 -3.75 27.64
C TRP A 6 34.03 -3.16 26.55
N ARG A 7 34.36 -1.87 26.66
CA ARG A 7 35.42 -1.24 25.85
C ARG A 7 36.72 -1.15 26.66
N ILE A 8 37.79 -1.65 26.07
CA ILE A 8 39.15 -1.50 26.64
C ILE A 8 39.71 -0.17 26.15
N VAL A 9 40.00 0.72 27.09
CA VAL A 9 40.67 2.00 26.79
C VAL A 9 41.98 2.05 27.55
N TYR A 10 43.08 2.25 26.82
CA TYR A 10 44.42 2.45 27.41
C TYR A 10 44.61 3.92 27.75
N VAL A 11 44.77 4.22 29.04
CA VAL A 11 45.12 5.58 29.51
C VAL A 11 46.38 5.46 30.39
N ARG A 12 47.51 5.99 29.91
CA ARG A 12 48.78 6.11 30.65
C ARG A 12 49.13 4.84 31.48
N GLN A 13 49.42 3.74 30.84
CA GLN A 13 49.86 2.48 31.46
C GLN A 13 48.85 1.72 32.36
N HIS A 14 47.58 2.17 32.39
CA HIS A 14 46.53 1.43 33.11
C HIS A 14 45.42 1.01 32.14
N VAL A 15 44.95 -0.24 32.32
CA VAL A 15 43.76 -0.73 31.59
C VAL A 15 42.53 -0.32 32.37
N VAL A 16 41.70 0.55 31.79
CA VAL A 16 40.43 0.95 32.38
C VAL A 16 39.30 0.31 31.60
N PHE A 17 38.51 -0.49 32.30
CA PHE A 17 37.27 -1.07 31.73
C PHE A 17 36.15 -0.06 31.89
N ILE A 18 35.71 0.54 30.78
CA ILE A 18 34.55 1.44 30.78
C ILE A 18 33.32 0.59 30.45
N LYS A 19 32.43 0.50 31.43
CA LYS A 19 31.11 -0.13 31.27
C LYS A 19 30.20 0.85 30.53
N THR A 20 30.12 0.72 29.21
CA THR A 20 29.15 1.49 28.43
C THR A 20 27.82 0.72 28.48
N LEU A 21 26.89 1.20 29.29
CA LEU A 21 25.49 0.79 29.19
C LEU A 21 24.94 1.45 27.90
N PHE A 22 24.87 0.69 26.83
CA PHE A 22 23.95 1.03 25.76
C PHE A 22 22.54 0.78 26.32
N SER A 23 21.85 1.81 26.75
CA SER A 23 20.40 1.78 26.89
C SER A 23 19.86 1.52 25.48
N MET A 24 19.53 0.28 25.15
CA MET A 24 18.73 0.04 23.95
C MET A 24 17.44 0.83 24.12
N LYS A 25 17.21 1.81 23.26
CA LYS A 25 16.01 2.62 23.24
C LYS A 25 14.82 1.69 23.14
N LYS A 26 13.94 1.71 24.11
CA LYS A 26 12.81 0.78 24.18
C LYS A 26 11.75 1.22 23.18
N THR A 27 11.41 0.35 22.22
CA THR A 27 10.35 0.59 21.26
C THR A 27 9.01 0.79 21.96
N LYS A 28 8.25 1.79 21.55
CA LYS A 28 6.90 2.08 22.03
C LYS A 28 5.85 1.62 21.02
N TYR A 29 4.68 1.23 21.54
CA TYR A 29 3.63 0.63 20.73
C TYR A 29 2.37 1.49 20.75
N ILE A 30 1.83 1.75 19.57
CA ILE A 30 0.60 2.51 19.38
C ILE A 30 -0.42 1.58 18.73
N PHE A 31 -1.49 1.28 19.45
CA PHE A 31 -2.57 0.44 18.93
C PHE A 31 -3.69 1.33 18.42
N VAL A 32 -4.05 1.15 17.13
CA VAL A 32 -5.14 1.91 16.50
C VAL A 32 -6.32 0.96 16.28
N THR A 33 -7.40 1.21 17.00
CA THR A 33 -8.66 0.47 16.92
C THR A 33 -9.75 1.35 16.32
N GLY A 34 -10.84 0.78 15.84
CA GLY A 34 -11.97 1.56 15.34
C GLY A 34 -13.30 0.89 15.63
N GLY A 35 -14.33 1.68 15.75
CA GLY A 35 -15.68 1.20 16.00
C GLY A 35 -16.74 2.02 15.26
N VAL A 36 -18.01 1.70 15.50
CA VAL A 36 -19.19 2.26 14.81
C VAL A 36 -19.41 1.68 13.40
N THR A 37 -18.43 1.78 12.50
CA THR A 37 -18.52 1.28 11.12
C THR A 37 -17.12 0.99 10.56
N SER A 38 -17.07 0.23 9.48
CA SER A 38 -15.88 0.06 8.63
C SER A 38 -15.56 1.37 7.89
N SER A 39 -14.40 1.42 7.25
CA SER A 39 -13.96 2.54 6.40
C SER A 39 -13.90 3.92 7.09
N LEU A 40 -13.70 3.95 8.41
CA LEU A 40 -13.49 5.20 9.17
C LEU A 40 -12.15 5.89 8.86
N GLY A 41 -11.21 5.18 8.22
CA GLY A 41 -9.91 5.73 7.87
C GLY A 41 -8.80 5.44 8.89
N LYS A 42 -8.86 4.29 9.59
CA LYS A 42 -7.78 3.85 10.51
C LYS A 42 -6.40 3.88 9.84
N GLY A 43 -6.30 3.34 8.60
CA GLY A 43 -5.06 3.32 7.83
C GLY A 43 -4.51 4.72 7.56
N ILE A 44 -5.38 5.66 7.23
CA ILE A 44 -4.98 7.06 6.98
C ILE A 44 -4.52 7.76 8.25
N ILE A 45 -5.22 7.54 9.38
CA ILE A 45 -4.80 8.09 10.69
C ILE A 45 -3.46 7.48 11.13
N SER A 46 -3.29 6.15 10.99
CA SER A 46 -2.03 5.46 11.30
C SER A 46 -0.87 6.00 10.44
N SER A 47 -1.10 6.18 9.14
CA SER A 47 -0.12 6.73 8.20
C SER A 47 0.21 8.19 8.50
N SER A 48 -0.80 9.00 8.82
CA SER A 48 -0.65 10.41 9.19
C SER A 48 0.18 10.56 10.46
N LEU A 49 -0.14 9.77 11.49
CA LEU A 49 0.61 9.76 12.74
C LEU A 49 2.06 9.33 12.52
N ALA A 50 2.30 8.28 11.72
CA ALA A 50 3.66 7.85 11.37
C ALA A 50 4.44 8.97 10.69
N LYS A 51 3.84 9.67 9.73
CA LYS A 51 4.45 10.83 9.06
C LYS A 51 4.81 11.94 10.03
N LEU A 52 3.92 12.27 10.97
CA LEU A 52 4.16 13.31 11.98
C LEU A 52 5.28 12.92 12.95
N LEU A 53 5.28 11.67 13.45
CA LEU A 53 6.35 11.18 14.32
C LEU A 53 7.70 11.15 13.60
N GLN A 54 7.74 10.78 12.32
CA GLN A 54 8.95 10.87 11.49
C GLN A 54 9.41 12.32 11.33
N GLY A 55 8.49 13.25 11.08
CA GLY A 55 8.79 14.68 11.01
C GLY A 55 9.38 15.23 12.32
N ARG A 56 9.10 14.60 13.46
CA ARG A 56 9.74 14.89 14.75
C ARG A 56 11.06 14.15 15.00
N GLY A 57 11.55 13.37 14.02
CA GLY A 57 12.83 12.68 14.09
C GLY A 57 12.78 11.28 14.67
N PHE A 58 11.59 10.67 14.84
CA PHE A 58 11.47 9.29 15.30
C PHE A 58 11.46 8.30 14.13
N SER A 59 12.05 7.13 14.35
CA SER A 59 11.92 5.99 13.43
C SER A 59 10.62 5.24 13.69
N VAL A 60 9.79 5.07 12.66
CA VAL A 60 8.42 4.54 12.79
C VAL A 60 8.17 3.47 11.73
N THR A 61 7.45 2.42 12.12
CA THR A 61 6.84 1.47 11.19
C THR A 61 5.39 1.21 11.57
N ILE A 62 4.60 0.76 10.59
CA ILE A 62 3.18 0.46 10.80
C ILE A 62 2.94 -1.02 10.51
N GLN A 63 2.11 -1.66 11.33
CA GLN A 63 1.69 -3.05 11.19
C GLN A 63 0.17 -3.13 11.10
N LYS A 64 -0.33 -3.98 10.22
CA LYS A 64 -1.76 -4.30 10.07
C LYS A 64 -2.05 -5.67 10.66
N LEU A 65 -3.09 -5.77 11.49
CA LEU A 65 -3.68 -7.02 11.94
C LEU A 65 -5.06 -7.17 11.31
N ASP A 66 -5.21 -8.15 10.41
CA ASP A 66 -6.46 -8.38 9.69
C ASP A 66 -7.25 -9.54 10.30
N PRO A 67 -8.53 -9.35 10.67
CA PRO A 67 -9.31 -10.35 11.39
C PRO A 67 -9.87 -11.48 10.50
N TYR A 68 -9.71 -11.45 9.18
CA TYR A 68 -10.19 -12.50 8.30
C TYR A 68 -9.34 -13.78 8.38
N ILE A 69 -9.99 -14.94 8.05
CA ILE A 69 -9.38 -16.29 8.12
C ILE A 69 -8.43 -16.57 6.95
N ASN A 70 -8.45 -15.79 5.89
CA ASN A 70 -7.53 -15.97 4.77
C ASN A 70 -6.07 -15.85 5.25
N ILE A 71 -5.19 -16.67 4.70
CA ILE A 71 -3.75 -16.62 4.99
C ILE A 71 -3.15 -15.29 4.52
N ASP A 72 -3.56 -14.87 3.34
CA ASP A 72 -3.22 -13.61 2.70
C ASP A 72 -4.37 -13.19 1.75
N PRO A 73 -4.38 -11.94 1.24
CA PRO A 73 -5.42 -11.47 0.32
C PRO A 73 -5.17 -11.84 -1.15
N GLY A 74 -4.15 -12.64 -1.48
CA GLY A 74 -3.74 -12.92 -2.86
C GLY A 74 -4.82 -13.57 -3.73
N THR A 75 -5.75 -14.29 -3.11
CA THR A 75 -6.88 -14.95 -3.80
C THR A 75 -8.22 -14.23 -3.62
N LEU A 76 -8.23 -13.10 -2.90
CA LEU A 76 -9.46 -12.35 -2.65
C LEU A 76 -9.92 -11.58 -3.89
N ASN A 77 -11.25 -11.41 -4.00
CA ASN A 77 -11.84 -10.64 -5.07
C ASN A 77 -11.58 -9.12 -4.84
N PRO A 78 -10.98 -8.40 -5.81
CA PRO A 78 -10.75 -6.96 -5.67
C PRO A 78 -12.03 -6.12 -5.45
N TYR A 79 -13.19 -6.59 -5.85
CA TYR A 79 -14.47 -5.92 -5.55
C TYR A 79 -14.88 -5.97 -4.08
N GLU A 80 -14.36 -6.94 -3.31
CA GLU A 80 -14.68 -7.08 -1.89
C GLU A 80 -13.63 -6.45 -0.98
N HIS A 81 -12.35 -6.55 -1.37
CA HIS A 81 -11.22 -6.18 -0.51
C HIS A 81 -10.32 -5.08 -1.08
N GLY A 82 -10.59 -4.60 -2.30
CA GLY A 82 -9.71 -3.68 -2.99
C GLY A 82 -8.49 -4.39 -3.60
N GLU A 83 -7.44 -3.63 -3.90
CA GLU A 83 -6.21 -4.19 -4.48
C GLU A 83 -5.43 -5.04 -3.48
N CYS A 84 -4.75 -6.06 -3.99
CA CYS A 84 -3.73 -6.77 -3.23
C CYS A 84 -2.39 -6.04 -3.41
N PHE A 85 -1.85 -5.48 -2.33
CA PHE A 85 -0.56 -4.81 -2.32
C PHE A 85 0.57 -5.81 -2.09
N VAL A 86 1.72 -5.63 -2.75
CA VAL A 86 2.87 -6.53 -2.61
C VAL A 86 4.07 -5.79 -2.01
N THR A 87 4.64 -6.38 -0.95
CA THR A 87 5.84 -5.85 -0.27
C THR A 87 7.14 -6.19 -1.01
N GLU A 88 8.26 -5.56 -0.61
CA GLU A 88 9.59 -5.85 -1.17
C GLU A 88 9.97 -7.33 -1.06
N ASP A 89 9.66 -7.98 0.06
CA ASP A 89 9.96 -9.38 0.34
C ASP A 89 8.89 -10.36 -0.14
N GLY A 90 7.96 -9.90 -0.99
CA GLY A 90 6.98 -10.73 -1.70
C GLY A 90 5.80 -11.20 -0.86
N ALA A 91 5.37 -10.44 0.15
CA ALA A 91 4.09 -10.70 0.79
C ALA A 91 2.96 -10.07 -0.02
N GLU A 92 1.90 -10.84 -0.27
CA GLU A 92 0.59 -10.33 -0.68
C GLU A 92 -0.12 -9.83 0.57
N THR A 93 -0.56 -8.56 0.56
CA THR A 93 -1.05 -7.86 1.75
C THR A 93 -2.27 -7.00 1.44
N ASP A 94 -2.93 -6.55 2.49
CA ASP A 94 -4.01 -5.57 2.41
C ASP A 94 -3.55 -4.24 1.81
N LEU A 95 -4.46 -3.53 1.16
CA LEU A 95 -4.21 -2.24 0.48
C LEU A 95 -3.71 -1.13 1.42
N ASP A 96 -4.00 -1.23 2.72
CA ASP A 96 -3.57 -0.25 3.71
C ASP A 96 -2.04 -0.16 3.82
N LEU A 97 -1.30 -1.27 3.53
CA LEU A 97 0.16 -1.21 3.49
C LEU A 97 0.68 -0.24 2.42
N GLY A 98 -0.05 -0.12 1.32
CA GLY A 98 0.22 0.92 0.32
C GLY A 98 0.10 2.33 0.91
N HIS A 99 -0.91 2.61 1.73
CA HIS A 99 -1.03 3.89 2.42
C HIS A 99 0.15 4.11 3.38
N TYR A 100 0.56 3.07 4.13
CA TYR A 100 1.69 3.18 5.05
C TYR A 100 2.97 3.59 4.34
N GLU A 101 3.29 2.95 3.21
CA GLU A 101 4.48 3.28 2.43
C GLU A 101 4.38 4.65 1.76
N ARG A 102 3.23 5.00 1.17
CA ARG A 102 3.02 6.29 0.49
C ARG A 102 3.24 7.49 1.41
N PHE A 103 2.83 7.39 2.69
CA PHE A 103 2.97 8.47 3.65
C PHE A 103 4.34 8.49 4.34
N SER A 104 4.84 7.34 4.76
CA SER A 104 6.08 7.24 5.54
C SER A 104 7.35 7.12 4.70
N ASN A 105 7.22 6.81 3.41
CA ASN A 105 8.34 6.45 2.53
C ASN A 105 9.25 5.36 3.14
N THR A 106 8.64 4.44 3.90
CA THR A 106 9.33 3.32 4.56
C THR A 106 8.76 2.02 4.01
N ALA A 107 9.61 1.21 3.40
CA ALA A 107 9.20 -0.09 2.86
C ALA A 107 8.68 -1.02 3.96
N THR A 108 7.61 -1.72 3.65
CA THR A 108 7.01 -2.75 4.51
C THR A 108 7.49 -4.15 4.10
N SER A 109 7.27 -5.11 4.98
CA SER A 109 7.66 -6.52 4.84
C SER A 109 6.54 -7.45 5.29
N LYS A 110 6.74 -8.76 5.14
CA LYS A 110 5.83 -9.81 5.67
C LYS A 110 5.48 -9.65 7.15
N ALA A 111 6.35 -9.01 7.94
CA ALA A 111 6.10 -8.77 9.36
C ALA A 111 5.10 -7.62 9.59
N ASN A 112 4.85 -6.79 8.59
CA ASN A 112 3.95 -5.64 8.71
C ASN A 112 2.47 -5.99 8.45
N ASN A 113 2.17 -7.19 7.93
CA ASN A 113 0.79 -7.67 7.76
C ASN A 113 0.61 -9.04 8.41
N VAL A 114 -0.34 -9.16 9.29
CA VAL A 114 -0.65 -10.39 10.03
C VAL A 114 -2.15 -10.65 9.99
N THR A 115 -2.54 -11.80 9.44
CA THR A 115 -3.95 -12.22 9.35
C THR A 115 -4.30 -13.23 10.44
N THR A 116 -5.57 -13.32 10.82
CA THR A 116 -6.07 -14.38 11.69
C THR A 116 -5.69 -15.77 11.14
N GLY A 117 -5.82 -16.00 9.83
CA GLY A 117 -5.46 -17.27 9.20
C GLY A 117 -4.01 -17.66 9.45
N ARG A 118 -3.05 -16.73 9.29
CA ARG A 118 -1.63 -16.99 9.57
C ARG A 118 -1.37 -17.30 11.04
N ILE A 119 -2.03 -16.58 11.96
CA ILE A 119 -1.92 -16.84 13.41
C ILE A 119 -2.39 -18.26 13.76
N TYR A 120 -3.60 -18.60 13.32
CA TYR A 120 -4.18 -19.92 13.61
C TYR A 120 -3.37 -21.04 12.95
N GLN A 121 -2.96 -20.88 11.70
CA GLN A 121 -2.12 -21.85 11.02
C GLN A 121 -0.79 -22.09 11.77
N SER A 122 -0.15 -21.00 12.28
CA SER A 122 1.07 -21.10 13.08
C SER A 122 0.85 -21.93 14.34
N VAL A 123 -0.21 -21.64 15.09
CA VAL A 123 -0.54 -22.36 16.35
C VAL A 123 -0.92 -23.80 16.06
N ILE A 124 -1.73 -24.09 15.05
CA ILE A 124 -2.09 -25.46 14.64
C ILE A 124 -0.87 -26.25 14.22
N ASN A 125 0.03 -25.64 13.43
CA ASN A 125 1.28 -26.31 13.01
C ASN A 125 2.18 -26.65 14.19
N LYS A 126 2.28 -25.77 15.19
CA LYS A 126 3.03 -26.02 16.44
C LYS A 126 2.39 -27.16 17.25
N GLU A 127 1.08 -27.19 17.35
CA GLU A 127 0.32 -28.25 18.01
C GLU A 127 0.61 -29.59 17.33
N ARG A 128 0.48 -29.68 16.01
CA ARG A 128 0.74 -30.91 15.24
C ARG A 128 2.18 -31.40 15.37
N LYS A 129 3.15 -30.52 15.63
CA LYS A 129 4.55 -30.85 15.90
C LYS A 129 4.82 -31.24 17.36
N GLY A 130 3.82 -31.16 18.23
CA GLY A 130 3.96 -31.47 19.67
C GLY A 130 4.68 -30.39 20.48
N GLU A 131 4.83 -29.18 19.97
CA GLU A 131 5.56 -28.10 20.65
C GLU A 131 4.89 -27.64 21.96
N TYR A 132 3.60 -27.96 22.16
CA TYR A 132 2.86 -27.65 23.39
C TYR A 132 2.89 -28.77 24.45
N LEU A 133 3.68 -29.81 24.23
CA LEU A 133 3.97 -30.87 25.21
C LEU A 133 2.71 -31.50 25.84
N GLY A 134 1.64 -31.68 25.07
CA GLY A 134 0.39 -32.30 25.52
C GLY A 134 -0.59 -31.36 26.23
N SER A 135 -0.29 -30.05 26.30
CA SER A 135 -1.22 -29.05 26.85
C SER A 135 -2.44 -28.87 25.95
N THR A 136 -3.59 -28.58 26.54
CA THR A 136 -4.78 -28.15 25.80
C THR A 136 -4.54 -26.78 25.17
N VAL A 137 -4.58 -26.69 23.82
CA VAL A 137 -4.36 -25.45 23.08
C VAL A 137 -5.68 -24.67 23.00
N GLN A 138 -5.66 -23.41 23.44
CA GLN A 138 -6.84 -22.53 23.53
C GLN A 138 -6.56 -21.16 22.91
N VAL A 139 -7.59 -20.37 22.67
CA VAL A 139 -7.44 -18.99 22.17
C VAL A 139 -6.60 -18.16 23.16
N VAL A 140 -6.92 -18.22 24.44
CA VAL A 140 -6.08 -17.67 25.51
C VAL A 140 -5.43 -18.84 26.25
N PRO A 141 -4.10 -18.95 26.35
CA PRO A 141 -3.10 -17.95 25.92
C PRO A 141 -2.51 -18.16 24.50
N HIS A 142 -2.73 -19.29 23.82
CA HIS A 142 -1.88 -19.72 22.70
C HIS A 142 -2.02 -18.84 21.45
N ILE A 143 -3.27 -18.48 21.07
CA ILE A 143 -3.53 -17.55 19.95
C ILE A 143 -3.10 -16.13 20.34
N THR A 144 -3.44 -15.68 21.55
CA THR A 144 -3.06 -14.33 22.01
C THR A 144 -1.54 -14.17 22.15
N ASP A 145 -0.82 -15.21 22.58
CA ASP A 145 0.65 -15.18 22.65
C ASP A 145 1.28 -15.12 21.26
N GLU A 146 0.72 -15.83 20.28
CA GLU A 146 1.21 -15.75 18.89
C GLU A 146 0.94 -14.36 18.28
N ILE A 147 -0.22 -13.74 18.57
CA ILE A 147 -0.51 -12.35 18.16
C ILE A 147 0.52 -11.40 18.80
N LYS A 148 0.72 -11.50 20.13
CA LYS A 148 1.71 -10.67 20.84
C LYS A 148 3.13 -10.86 20.29
N ARG A 149 3.51 -12.09 19.96
CA ARG A 149 4.79 -12.40 19.31
C ARG A 149 4.93 -11.66 17.98
N CYS A 150 3.91 -11.71 17.14
CA CYS A 150 3.92 -11.04 15.85
C CYS A 150 3.99 -9.51 16.00
N VAL A 151 3.24 -8.92 16.95
CA VAL A 151 3.29 -7.47 17.21
C VAL A 151 4.68 -7.04 17.69
N LYS A 152 5.29 -7.81 18.60
CA LYS A 152 6.62 -7.50 19.15
C LYS A 152 7.76 -7.70 18.15
N LEU A 153 7.55 -8.46 17.06
CA LEU A 153 8.60 -8.83 16.11
C LEU A 153 9.32 -7.61 15.52
N LEU A 154 8.56 -6.60 15.08
CA LEU A 154 9.13 -5.37 14.51
C LEU A 154 9.90 -4.55 15.56
N GLY A 155 9.37 -4.43 16.79
CA GLY A 155 10.02 -3.71 17.87
C GLY A 155 11.31 -4.39 18.34
N HIS A 156 11.37 -5.74 18.33
CA HIS A 156 12.57 -6.48 18.72
C HIS A 156 13.75 -6.29 17.75
N THR A 157 13.50 -5.75 16.55
CA THR A 157 14.60 -5.40 15.61
C THR A 157 15.49 -4.28 16.14
N GLY A 158 15.02 -3.46 17.07
CA GLY A 158 15.70 -2.27 17.59
C GLY A 158 15.80 -1.12 16.57
N LYS A 159 15.16 -1.25 15.41
CA LYS A 159 15.20 -0.26 14.32
C LYS A 159 14.21 0.88 14.51
N TYR A 160 13.15 0.68 15.29
CA TYR A 160 12.03 1.60 15.37
C TYR A 160 11.83 2.10 16.79
N ASP A 161 11.62 3.42 16.92
CA ASP A 161 11.19 4.06 18.16
C ASP A 161 9.73 3.78 18.45
N PHE A 162 8.91 3.75 17.38
CA PHE A 162 7.49 3.48 17.45
C PHE A 162 7.06 2.39 16.46
N VAL A 163 6.23 1.47 16.94
CA VAL A 163 5.46 0.53 16.12
C VAL A 163 3.98 0.89 16.26
N ILE A 164 3.37 1.33 15.18
CA ILE A 164 1.93 1.58 15.11
C ILE A 164 1.27 0.29 14.62
N THR A 165 0.38 -0.28 15.42
CA THR A 165 -0.35 -1.51 15.06
C THR A 165 -1.82 -1.17 14.84
N GLU A 166 -2.24 -1.21 13.59
CA GLU A 166 -3.65 -1.03 13.21
C GLU A 166 -4.41 -2.34 13.34
N ILE A 167 -5.54 -2.30 14.04
CA ILE A 167 -6.43 -3.45 14.18
C ILE A 167 -7.54 -3.35 13.14
N GLY A 168 -7.57 -4.30 12.22
CA GLY A 168 -8.62 -4.44 11.22
C GLY A 168 -9.97 -4.78 11.85
N GLY A 169 -11.05 -4.60 11.08
CA GLY A 169 -12.41 -4.81 11.53
C GLY A 169 -12.93 -3.69 12.45
N THR A 170 -14.06 -3.96 13.06
CA THR A 170 -14.78 -3.04 13.97
C THR A 170 -14.79 -3.61 15.38
N VAL A 171 -14.53 -2.78 16.37
CA VAL A 171 -14.63 -3.21 17.78
C VAL A 171 -16.06 -3.64 18.09
N GLY A 172 -16.21 -4.85 18.60
CA GLY A 172 -17.49 -5.53 18.82
C GLY A 172 -17.75 -6.71 17.89
N ASP A 173 -17.03 -6.77 16.75
CA ASP A 173 -17.10 -7.92 15.86
C ASP A 173 -16.36 -9.13 16.47
N ILE A 174 -16.92 -10.33 16.25
CA ILE A 174 -16.39 -11.58 16.82
C ILE A 174 -14.95 -11.83 16.34
N GLU A 175 -14.68 -11.52 15.10
CA GLU A 175 -13.39 -11.76 14.44
C GLU A 175 -12.25 -10.96 15.07
N SER A 176 -12.53 -9.79 15.64
CA SER A 176 -11.52 -8.91 16.23
C SER A 176 -11.20 -9.25 17.69
N LEU A 177 -12.02 -10.07 18.38
CA LEU A 177 -11.88 -10.36 19.81
C LEU A 177 -10.50 -10.88 20.21
N PRO A 178 -9.86 -11.84 19.51
CA PRO A 178 -8.52 -12.32 19.91
C PRO A 178 -7.45 -11.22 19.84
N PHE A 179 -7.58 -10.30 18.89
CA PHE A 179 -6.66 -9.16 18.74
C PHE A 179 -6.84 -8.16 19.88
N VAL A 180 -8.08 -7.81 20.20
CA VAL A 180 -8.38 -6.88 21.32
C VAL A 180 -7.93 -7.48 22.65
N GLU A 181 -8.14 -8.79 22.88
CA GLU A 181 -7.63 -9.48 24.07
C GLU A 181 -6.09 -9.46 24.13
N ALA A 182 -5.40 -9.68 23.01
CA ALA A 182 -3.94 -9.57 22.96
C ALA A 182 -3.46 -8.14 23.29
N ILE A 183 -4.14 -7.11 22.80
CA ILE A 183 -3.85 -5.70 23.13
C ILE A 183 -4.06 -5.46 24.63
N ARG A 184 -5.15 -5.95 25.21
CA ARG A 184 -5.42 -5.83 26.65
C ARG A 184 -4.25 -6.37 27.48
N GLN A 185 -3.75 -7.56 27.11
CA GLN A 185 -2.59 -8.17 27.76
C GLN A 185 -1.32 -7.34 27.55
N MET A 186 -1.06 -6.89 26.31
CA MET A 186 0.11 -6.06 26.00
C MET A 186 0.10 -4.72 26.72
N ARG A 187 -1.05 -4.09 26.85
CA ARG A 187 -1.21 -2.85 27.65
C ARG A 187 -0.78 -3.07 29.11
N TRP A 188 -1.18 -4.19 29.70
CA TRP A 188 -0.75 -4.56 31.05
C TRP A 188 0.76 -4.80 31.13
N GLU A 189 1.33 -5.54 30.16
CA GLU A 189 2.76 -5.87 30.13
C GLU A 189 3.65 -4.66 29.89
N MET A 190 3.22 -3.69 29.08
CA MET A 190 4.03 -2.56 28.61
C MET A 190 3.80 -1.26 29.38
N GLY A 191 2.65 -1.10 30.02
CA GLY A 191 2.32 0.12 30.75
C GLY A 191 2.43 1.38 29.89
N GLN A 192 3.24 2.35 30.31
CA GLN A 192 3.44 3.63 29.61
C GLN A 192 4.18 3.54 28.26
N ASP A 193 4.74 2.37 27.93
CA ASP A 193 5.37 2.18 26.60
C ASP A 193 4.34 1.78 25.53
N SER A 194 3.06 1.85 25.85
CA SER A 194 1.99 1.61 24.90
C SER A 194 0.84 2.60 25.06
N VAL A 195 0.17 2.91 23.93
CA VAL A 195 -0.98 3.81 23.87
C VAL A 195 -2.05 3.20 22.96
N VAL A 196 -3.33 3.42 23.28
CA VAL A 196 -4.47 3.00 22.46
C VAL A 196 -5.18 4.22 21.93
N ILE A 197 -5.25 4.32 20.59
CA ILE A 197 -6.05 5.29 19.87
C ILE A 197 -7.31 4.57 19.38
N HIS A 198 -8.47 5.15 19.67
CA HIS A 198 -9.73 4.62 19.19
C HIS A 198 -10.41 5.59 18.22
N LEU A 199 -10.56 5.16 16.98
CA LEU A 199 -11.21 5.94 15.94
C LEU A 199 -12.72 5.69 15.96
N THR A 200 -13.51 6.78 15.97
CA THR A 200 -14.98 6.72 16.04
C THR A 200 -15.63 7.71 15.08
N LEU A 201 -16.96 7.66 15.00
CA LEU A 201 -17.76 8.57 14.17
C LEU A 201 -18.63 9.47 15.06
N VAL A 202 -18.60 10.77 14.77
CA VAL A 202 -19.54 11.76 15.31
C VAL A 202 -20.42 12.25 14.14
N PRO A 203 -21.53 11.55 13.82
CA PRO A 203 -22.33 11.87 12.66
C PRO A 203 -23.10 13.19 12.85
N TYR A 204 -23.25 13.93 11.75
CA TYR A 204 -24.16 15.05 11.66
C TYR A 204 -25.53 14.59 11.16
N LEU A 205 -26.57 14.82 11.95
CA LEU A 205 -27.93 14.50 11.55
C LEU A 205 -28.58 15.74 10.91
N SER A 206 -28.70 15.75 9.59
CA SER A 206 -29.23 16.89 8.82
C SER A 206 -30.64 17.30 9.27
N ALA A 207 -31.51 16.34 9.59
CA ALA A 207 -32.87 16.63 10.06
C ALA A 207 -32.92 17.34 11.43
N ALA A 208 -31.96 17.02 12.33
CA ALA A 208 -31.84 17.62 13.64
C ALA A 208 -30.87 18.81 13.70
N GLN A 209 -30.11 19.02 12.62
CA GLN A 209 -29.05 20.03 12.47
C GLN A 209 -28.01 19.97 13.62
N GLU A 210 -27.66 18.78 14.08
CA GLU A 210 -26.73 18.61 15.19
C GLU A 210 -25.80 17.39 15.04
N LEU A 211 -24.62 17.49 15.66
CA LEU A 211 -23.68 16.37 15.82
C LEU A 211 -24.12 15.45 16.96
N LYS A 212 -24.05 14.13 16.74
CA LYS A 212 -24.45 13.12 17.72
C LYS A 212 -23.25 12.35 18.28
N THR A 213 -23.06 12.45 19.60
CA THR A 213 -21.96 11.79 20.33
C THR A 213 -22.27 10.37 20.79
N LYS A 214 -23.52 9.91 20.70
CA LYS A 214 -23.93 8.58 21.15
C LYS A 214 -23.19 7.44 20.45
N PRO A 215 -22.99 7.43 19.11
CA PRO A 215 -22.23 6.38 18.45
C PRO A 215 -20.80 6.25 19.00
N THR A 216 -20.10 7.37 19.20
CA THR A 216 -18.78 7.42 19.85
C THR A 216 -18.80 6.82 21.24
N GLN A 217 -19.76 7.22 22.10
CA GLN A 217 -19.88 6.72 23.46
C GLN A 217 -20.10 5.21 23.50
N HIS A 218 -20.95 4.65 22.63
CA HIS A 218 -21.22 3.22 22.54
C HIS A 218 -20.00 2.45 22.03
N SER A 219 -19.31 2.98 21.02
CA SER A 219 -18.11 2.35 20.48
C SER A 219 -16.98 2.25 21.51
N VAL A 220 -16.73 3.34 22.25
CA VAL A 220 -15.74 3.32 23.35
C VAL A 220 -16.18 2.37 24.45
N LYS A 221 -17.46 2.33 24.79
CA LYS A 221 -17.99 1.41 25.80
C LYS A 221 -17.79 -0.05 25.41
N SER A 222 -18.02 -0.40 24.13
CA SER A 222 -17.75 -1.76 23.63
C SER A 222 -16.28 -2.16 23.75
N LEU A 223 -15.35 -1.22 23.52
CA LEU A 223 -13.91 -1.46 23.73
C LEU A 223 -13.59 -1.65 25.22
N GLN A 224 -14.18 -0.82 26.10
CA GLN A 224 -14.02 -0.94 27.57
C GLN A 224 -14.60 -2.26 28.12
N GLU A 225 -15.71 -2.74 27.59
CA GLU A 225 -16.29 -4.05 27.93
C GLU A 225 -15.34 -5.21 27.62
N GLN A 226 -14.46 -5.06 26.63
CA GLN A 226 -13.39 -5.99 26.32
C GLN A 226 -12.10 -5.74 27.15
N GLY A 227 -12.16 -4.86 28.14
CA GLY A 227 -11.07 -4.57 29.08
C GLY A 227 -9.99 -3.60 28.55
N VAL A 228 -10.25 -2.88 27.47
CA VAL A 228 -9.32 -1.90 26.91
C VAL A 228 -9.87 -0.49 27.07
N GLN A 229 -9.17 0.36 27.85
CA GLN A 229 -9.44 1.79 27.93
C GLN A 229 -8.63 2.50 26.84
N PRO A 230 -9.26 3.26 25.91
CA PRO A 230 -8.52 4.10 24.97
C PRO A 230 -7.88 5.29 25.71
N ASP A 231 -6.69 5.68 25.27
CA ASP A 231 -5.98 6.86 25.77
C ASP A 231 -6.33 8.12 24.97
N ILE A 232 -6.59 7.94 23.67
CA ILE A 232 -6.90 8.99 22.70
C ILE A 232 -8.09 8.56 21.86
N ILE A 233 -9.01 9.48 21.62
CA ILE A 233 -10.17 9.25 20.74
C ILE A 233 -10.05 10.18 19.55
N VAL A 234 -10.03 9.60 18.34
CA VAL A 234 -10.09 10.34 17.09
C VAL A 234 -11.53 10.30 16.57
N CYS A 235 -12.15 11.45 16.47
CA CYS A 235 -13.55 11.63 16.10
C CYS A 235 -13.66 12.05 14.63
N ARG A 236 -13.95 11.11 13.73
CA ARG A 236 -14.28 11.46 12.36
C ARG A 236 -15.63 12.20 12.31
N CYS A 237 -15.72 13.29 11.59
CA CYS A 237 -16.90 14.13 11.50
C CYS A 237 -16.95 14.93 10.20
N GLU A 238 -18.16 15.25 9.73
CA GLU A 238 -18.41 16.11 8.56
C GLU A 238 -18.36 17.61 8.92
N LYS A 239 -18.54 17.95 10.19
CA LYS A 239 -18.56 19.32 10.69
C LYS A 239 -17.73 19.46 11.95
N HIS A 240 -17.16 20.63 12.18
CA HIS A 240 -16.34 20.92 13.36
C HIS A 240 -17.03 20.61 14.69
N ILE A 241 -16.30 19.98 15.57
CA ILE A 241 -16.75 19.60 16.90
C ILE A 241 -16.49 20.75 17.87
N SER A 242 -17.56 21.29 18.48
CA SER A 242 -17.43 22.35 19.47
C SER A 242 -16.69 21.89 20.73
N GLN A 243 -16.12 22.84 21.48
CA GLN A 243 -15.44 22.56 22.74
C GLN A 243 -16.37 21.90 23.78
N SER A 244 -17.66 22.18 23.76
CA SER A 244 -18.66 21.54 24.61
C SER A 244 -18.87 20.06 24.24
N ILE A 245 -18.87 19.74 22.94
CA ILE A 245 -18.94 18.37 22.42
C ILE A 245 -17.67 17.60 22.80
N LYS A 246 -16.46 18.18 22.59
CA LYS A 246 -15.19 17.57 23.04
C LYS A 246 -15.22 17.26 24.55
N SER A 247 -15.68 18.18 25.38
CA SER A 247 -15.81 17.98 26.82
C SER A 247 -16.82 16.87 27.17
N LYS A 248 -17.93 16.79 26.44
CA LYS A 248 -18.92 15.72 26.62
C LYS A 248 -18.36 14.35 26.26
N ILE A 249 -17.67 14.22 25.13
CA ILE A 249 -17.01 12.98 24.71
C ILE A 249 -15.97 12.57 25.76
N ALA A 250 -15.09 13.49 26.17
CA ALA A 250 -14.08 13.27 27.17
C ALA A 250 -14.65 12.67 28.47
N LEU A 251 -15.73 13.28 28.99
CA LEU A 251 -16.40 12.82 30.21
C LEU A 251 -16.97 11.42 30.05
N PHE A 252 -17.74 11.14 28.99
CA PHE A 252 -18.41 9.85 28.80
C PHE A 252 -17.45 8.71 28.42
N CYS A 253 -16.31 9.03 27.83
CA CYS A 253 -15.32 8.06 27.38
C CYS A 253 -14.12 7.93 28.33
N ASN A 254 -14.14 8.65 29.45
CA ASN A 254 -13.09 8.64 30.47
C ASN A 254 -11.68 8.92 29.90
N VAL A 255 -11.57 9.98 29.12
CA VAL A 255 -10.31 10.52 28.59
C VAL A 255 -10.18 12.01 28.91
N GLU A 256 -8.96 12.53 28.81
CA GLU A 256 -8.76 13.98 28.91
C GLU A 256 -9.34 14.71 27.70
N LYS A 257 -9.76 15.95 27.87
CA LYS A 257 -10.30 16.74 26.76
C LYS A 257 -9.29 16.95 25.63
N THR A 258 -8.02 17.07 25.95
CA THR A 258 -6.90 17.17 25.00
C THR A 258 -6.69 15.88 24.20
N SER A 259 -7.18 14.75 24.71
CA SER A 259 -7.13 13.44 24.04
C SER A 259 -8.33 13.19 23.11
N VAL A 260 -9.25 14.16 22.95
CA VAL A 260 -10.34 14.11 21.98
C VAL A 260 -9.93 14.92 20.74
N ILE A 261 -9.47 14.21 19.73
CA ILE A 261 -8.93 14.73 18.47
C ILE A 261 -10.04 14.78 17.43
N GLU A 262 -10.24 15.91 16.78
CA GLU A 262 -11.15 16.06 15.66
C GLU A 262 -10.47 15.55 14.39
N CYS A 263 -11.20 14.79 13.56
CA CYS A 263 -10.80 14.41 12.22
C CYS A 263 -11.93 14.77 11.25
N ILE A 264 -11.92 16.00 10.78
CA ILE A 264 -12.90 16.48 9.80
C ILE A 264 -12.62 15.84 8.43
N ASP A 265 -13.67 15.61 7.64
CA ASP A 265 -13.53 15.13 6.28
C ASP A 265 -12.71 16.12 5.44
N ALA A 266 -11.72 15.60 4.74
CA ALA A 266 -10.77 16.35 3.93
C ALA A 266 -10.95 16.07 2.44
N ASP A 267 -10.60 17.04 1.59
CA ASP A 267 -10.69 16.90 0.13
C ASP A 267 -9.69 15.86 -0.42
N SER A 268 -8.55 15.73 0.25
CA SER A 268 -7.53 14.73 -0.06
C SER A 268 -7.07 14.00 1.21
N ILE A 269 -6.77 12.70 1.07
CA ILE A 269 -6.16 11.93 2.17
C ILE A 269 -4.81 12.53 2.61
N TYR A 270 -4.14 13.25 1.72
CA TYR A 270 -2.85 13.90 1.98
C TYR A 270 -2.95 15.16 2.85
N ASP A 271 -4.14 15.73 3.02
CA ASP A 271 -4.38 16.84 3.95
C ASP A 271 -4.43 16.38 5.42
N VAL A 272 -4.79 15.11 5.64
CA VAL A 272 -5.01 14.56 6.99
C VAL A 272 -3.81 14.70 7.92
N PRO A 273 -2.54 14.49 7.51
CA PRO A 273 -1.40 14.73 8.40
C PRO A 273 -1.34 16.16 8.96
N ILE A 274 -1.65 17.17 8.15
CA ILE A 274 -1.66 18.57 8.60
C ILE A 274 -2.79 18.81 9.59
N LEU A 275 -4.00 18.32 9.29
CA LEU A 275 -5.15 18.41 10.21
C LEU A 275 -4.86 17.73 11.55
N MET A 276 -4.23 16.56 11.54
CA MET A 276 -3.87 15.84 12.78
C MET A 276 -2.74 16.54 13.55
N MET A 277 -1.82 17.21 12.85
CA MET A 277 -0.78 18.03 13.47
C MET A 277 -1.39 19.24 14.18
N GLU A 278 -2.33 19.93 13.56
CA GLU A 278 -3.04 21.09 14.11
C GLU A 278 -3.84 20.69 15.35
N GLU A 279 -4.54 19.57 15.29
CA GLU A 279 -5.26 18.97 16.44
C GLU A 279 -4.34 18.42 17.53
N GLY A 280 -3.03 18.25 17.24
CA GLY A 280 -2.00 17.86 18.20
C GLY A 280 -1.95 16.35 18.49
N LEU A 281 -2.40 15.49 17.56
CA LEU A 281 -2.39 14.03 17.72
C LEU A 281 -0.99 13.48 18.05
N ASP A 282 0.04 13.92 17.35
CA ASP A 282 1.41 13.52 17.55
C ASP A 282 1.93 13.94 18.93
N ARG A 283 1.65 15.16 19.36
CA ARG A 283 2.04 15.68 20.68
C ARG A 283 1.34 14.90 21.80
N GLU A 284 0.07 14.57 21.61
CA GLU A 284 -0.70 13.81 22.59
C GLU A 284 -0.18 12.37 22.73
N VAL A 285 0.18 11.72 21.61
CA VAL A 285 0.83 10.40 21.63
C VAL A 285 2.18 10.44 22.36
N LEU A 286 3.02 11.43 22.08
CA LEU A 286 4.31 11.58 22.76
C LEU A 286 4.11 11.83 24.27
N ARG A 287 3.15 12.67 24.65
CA ARG A 287 2.79 12.92 26.04
C ARG A 287 2.33 11.64 26.75
N LYS A 288 1.42 10.87 26.16
CA LYS A 288 0.88 9.63 26.74
C LYS A 288 1.93 8.52 26.84
N THR A 289 2.92 8.53 25.97
CA THR A 289 4.04 7.58 26.01
C THR A 289 5.23 8.09 26.83
N ASN A 290 5.08 9.20 27.55
CA ASN A 290 6.15 9.85 28.32
C ASN A 290 7.43 10.02 27.49
N THR A 291 7.27 10.49 26.26
CA THR A 291 8.36 10.77 25.32
C THR A 291 8.54 12.28 25.20
N GLU A 292 9.79 12.74 25.22
CA GLU A 292 10.11 14.15 24.99
C GLU A 292 9.54 14.62 23.65
N ILE A 293 8.90 15.79 23.65
CA ILE A 293 8.29 16.38 22.46
C ILE A 293 9.31 17.31 21.80
N PRO A 294 9.89 16.94 20.64
CA PRO A 294 10.78 17.83 19.91
C PRO A 294 10.04 19.12 19.50
N GLU A 295 10.67 20.27 19.68
CA GLU A 295 10.07 21.57 19.35
C GLU A 295 9.78 21.71 17.85
N LYS A 296 10.69 21.19 17.01
CA LYS A 296 10.58 21.27 15.56
C LYS A 296 9.95 20.00 14.98
N ILE A 297 9.19 20.19 13.93
CA ILE A 297 8.69 19.14 13.08
C ILE A 297 9.09 19.44 11.63
N ASP A 298 9.76 18.48 10.98
CA ASP A 298 10.10 18.57 9.56
C ASP A 298 8.99 17.97 8.71
N ILE A 299 8.18 18.86 8.12
CA ILE A 299 7.04 18.49 7.26
C ILE A 299 6.96 19.41 6.03
N GLU A 300 8.03 20.17 5.74
CA GLU A 300 8.01 21.17 4.66
C GLU A 300 7.84 20.52 3.27
N ASN A 301 8.51 19.40 2.99
CA ASN A 301 8.32 18.67 1.73
C ASN A 301 6.86 18.19 1.54
N TRP A 302 6.18 17.87 2.64
CA TRP A 302 4.77 17.48 2.59
C TRP A 302 3.86 18.68 2.27
N LYS A 303 4.14 19.83 2.88
CA LYS A 303 3.41 21.08 2.59
C LYS A 303 3.62 21.53 1.14
N GLU A 304 4.85 21.40 0.61
CA GLU A 304 5.14 21.70 -0.78
C GLU A 304 4.35 20.78 -1.72
N PHE A 305 4.31 19.48 -1.44
CA PHE A 305 3.47 18.53 -2.19
C PHE A 305 1.99 18.95 -2.16
N LEU A 306 1.44 19.31 -1.00
CA LEU A 306 0.05 19.79 -0.87
C LEU A 306 -0.20 21.08 -1.65
N ASN A 307 0.75 22.02 -1.59
CA ASN A 307 0.62 23.27 -2.35
C ASN A 307 0.52 22.99 -3.86
N ARG A 308 1.34 22.09 -4.40
CA ARG A 308 1.29 21.68 -5.82
C ARG A 308 0.03 20.87 -6.14
N LEU A 309 -0.42 20.03 -5.23
CA LEU A 309 -1.64 19.23 -5.39
C LEU A 309 -2.89 20.11 -5.51
N HIS A 310 -2.98 21.16 -4.68
CA HIS A 310 -4.14 22.06 -4.65
C HIS A 310 -4.06 23.20 -5.67
N ASN A 311 -2.87 23.50 -6.19
CA ASN A 311 -2.63 24.58 -7.16
C ASN A 311 -1.96 24.06 -8.43
N PRO A 312 -2.56 23.11 -9.16
CA PRO A 312 -2.01 22.58 -10.40
C PRO A 312 -2.01 23.67 -11.48
N LYS A 313 -1.00 23.65 -12.36
CA LYS A 313 -0.89 24.58 -13.49
C LYS A 313 -1.56 24.05 -14.76
N HIS A 314 -1.71 22.74 -14.85
CA HIS A 314 -2.22 22.02 -16.01
C HIS A 314 -3.26 20.98 -15.59
N ASP A 315 -4.11 20.60 -16.55
CA ASP A 315 -5.09 19.52 -16.43
C ASP A 315 -4.93 18.56 -17.60
N ILE A 316 -4.90 17.26 -17.30
CA ILE A 316 -4.90 16.19 -18.30
C ILE A 316 -5.89 15.09 -17.92
N THR A 317 -6.31 14.32 -18.92
CA THR A 317 -7.21 13.19 -18.74
C THR A 317 -6.55 11.88 -19.16
N VAL A 318 -6.48 10.90 -18.27
CA VAL A 318 -6.02 9.55 -18.55
C VAL A 318 -7.19 8.56 -18.55
N ALA A 319 -7.27 7.71 -19.58
CA ALA A 319 -8.16 6.56 -19.57
C ALA A 319 -7.52 5.42 -18.77
N LEU A 320 -8.11 5.04 -17.66
CA LEU A 320 -7.77 3.85 -16.90
C LEU A 320 -8.65 2.69 -17.37
N VAL A 321 -8.10 1.82 -18.22
CA VAL A 321 -8.79 0.67 -18.80
C VAL A 321 -8.57 -0.56 -17.92
N GLY A 322 -9.64 -1.06 -17.31
CA GLY A 322 -9.56 -2.16 -16.33
C GLY A 322 -10.83 -3.00 -16.24
N LYS A 323 -10.76 -4.05 -15.40
CA LYS A 323 -11.90 -4.97 -15.14
C LYS A 323 -12.71 -4.59 -13.89
N TYR A 324 -12.09 -3.84 -12.95
CA TYR A 324 -12.61 -3.59 -11.60
C TYR A 324 -12.77 -2.09 -11.37
N VAL A 325 -13.24 -1.37 -12.38
CA VAL A 325 -13.25 0.11 -12.40
C VAL A 325 -14.34 0.74 -11.55
N GLU A 326 -15.38 -0.01 -11.20
CA GLU A 326 -16.49 0.44 -10.36
C GLU A 326 -16.03 0.68 -8.90
N LEU A 327 -15.07 -0.12 -8.41
CA LEU A 327 -14.47 0.06 -7.10
C LEU A 327 -13.12 0.78 -7.22
N LYS A 328 -13.05 2.00 -6.73
CA LYS A 328 -11.83 2.82 -6.78
C LYS A 328 -10.63 2.14 -6.10
N ASP A 329 -10.88 1.40 -5.04
CA ASP A 329 -9.85 0.74 -4.25
C ASP A 329 -9.24 -0.50 -4.95
N ALA A 330 -9.88 -1.04 -6.00
CA ALA A 330 -9.31 -2.11 -6.81
C ALA A 330 -8.05 -1.70 -7.60
N TYR A 331 -7.86 -0.40 -7.85
CA TYR A 331 -6.70 0.19 -8.51
C TYR A 331 -6.12 1.36 -7.70
N LYS A 332 -6.12 1.22 -6.38
CA LYS A 332 -5.75 2.30 -5.45
C LYS A 332 -4.33 2.81 -5.71
N SER A 333 -3.36 1.93 -5.77
CA SER A 333 -1.95 2.31 -5.98
C SER A 333 -1.73 2.99 -7.33
N ILE A 334 -2.40 2.55 -8.40
CA ILE A 334 -2.32 3.21 -9.72
C ILE A 334 -2.88 4.63 -9.65
N ARG A 335 -4.04 4.81 -9.00
CA ARG A 335 -4.66 6.13 -8.84
C ARG A 335 -3.77 7.09 -8.06
N GLU A 336 -3.21 6.61 -6.96
CA GLU A 336 -2.29 7.41 -6.14
C GLU A 336 -0.98 7.71 -6.89
N ALA A 337 -0.43 6.75 -7.63
CA ALA A 337 0.77 6.97 -8.44
C ALA A 337 0.55 7.98 -9.57
N LEU A 338 -0.64 8.00 -10.19
CA LEU A 338 -1.03 9.04 -11.15
C LEU A 338 -1.12 10.42 -10.50
N ILE A 339 -1.64 10.52 -9.26
CA ILE A 339 -1.66 11.77 -8.50
C ILE A 339 -0.22 12.23 -8.21
N HIS A 340 0.64 11.33 -7.73
CA HIS A 340 2.05 11.66 -7.45
C HIS A 340 2.79 12.14 -8.72
N GLY A 341 2.61 11.42 -9.84
CA GLY A 341 3.17 11.81 -11.14
C GLY A 341 2.62 13.16 -11.63
N GLY A 342 1.32 13.41 -11.38
CA GLY A 342 0.66 14.68 -11.65
C GLY A 342 1.30 15.82 -10.85
N VAL A 343 1.39 15.67 -9.53
CA VAL A 343 2.00 16.68 -8.64
C VAL A 343 3.46 16.96 -9.03
N ALA A 344 4.21 15.92 -9.40
CA ALA A 344 5.59 16.09 -9.87
C ALA A 344 5.71 16.94 -11.15
N ASN A 345 4.63 17.05 -11.94
CA ASN A 345 4.53 17.85 -13.16
C ASN A 345 3.60 19.09 -13.02
N ASP A 346 3.29 19.53 -11.79
CA ASP A 346 2.32 20.61 -11.51
C ASP A 346 0.95 20.42 -12.20
N THR A 347 0.50 19.19 -12.34
CA THR A 347 -0.62 18.80 -13.18
C THR A 347 -1.70 18.06 -12.38
N LYS A 348 -2.95 18.42 -12.57
CA LYS A 348 -4.10 17.64 -12.11
C LYS A 348 -4.42 16.55 -13.14
N VAL A 349 -4.41 15.30 -12.69
CA VAL A 349 -4.73 14.15 -13.53
C VAL A 349 -6.18 13.72 -13.29
N HIS A 350 -7.03 13.87 -14.30
CA HIS A 350 -8.40 13.38 -14.31
C HIS A 350 -8.41 11.92 -14.79
N ILE A 351 -8.89 11.02 -13.96
CA ILE A 351 -8.92 9.58 -14.27
C ILE A 351 -10.31 9.20 -14.79
N LYS A 352 -10.42 8.95 -16.09
CA LYS A 352 -11.60 8.38 -16.75
C LYS A 352 -11.50 6.84 -16.64
N SER A 353 -12.24 6.25 -15.71
CA SER A 353 -12.30 4.79 -15.56
C SER A 353 -13.17 4.20 -16.67
N ILE A 354 -12.66 3.21 -17.40
CA ILE A 354 -13.34 2.56 -18.51
C ILE A 354 -13.32 1.05 -18.30
N HIS A 355 -14.51 0.44 -18.33
CA HIS A 355 -14.62 -1.02 -18.23
C HIS A 355 -14.12 -1.66 -19.52
N SER A 356 -13.13 -2.54 -19.43
CA SER A 356 -12.49 -3.11 -20.61
C SER A 356 -13.43 -3.92 -21.50
N GLU A 357 -14.50 -4.51 -20.94
CA GLU A 357 -15.51 -5.25 -21.73
C GLU A 357 -16.35 -4.35 -22.65
N GLU A 358 -16.39 -3.05 -22.39
CA GLU A 358 -17.14 -2.09 -23.21
C GLU A 358 -16.40 -1.67 -24.48
N ILE A 359 -15.08 -1.95 -24.58
CA ILE A 359 -14.24 -1.50 -25.70
C ILE A 359 -14.21 -2.57 -26.77
N THR A 360 -14.82 -2.28 -27.90
CA THR A 360 -14.71 -3.08 -29.12
C THR A 360 -13.79 -2.36 -30.14
N ARG A 361 -13.40 -3.05 -31.22
CA ARG A 361 -12.58 -2.46 -32.27
C ARG A 361 -13.31 -1.31 -32.97
N GLU A 362 -14.65 -1.42 -33.11
CA GLU A 362 -15.49 -0.44 -33.78
C GLU A 362 -15.68 0.84 -32.94
N ASN A 363 -15.83 0.69 -31.61
CA ASN A 363 -16.15 1.82 -30.73
C ASN A 363 -14.97 2.40 -29.96
N ALA A 364 -13.78 1.79 -30.04
CA ALA A 364 -12.58 2.24 -29.32
C ALA A 364 -12.28 3.72 -29.57
N LYS A 365 -12.45 4.17 -30.83
CA LYS A 365 -12.26 5.58 -31.20
C LYS A 365 -13.18 6.51 -30.43
N ASP A 366 -14.46 6.15 -30.26
CA ASP A 366 -15.46 7.01 -29.61
C ASP A 366 -15.24 7.01 -28.08
N ILE A 367 -14.96 5.84 -27.50
CA ILE A 367 -14.77 5.68 -26.05
C ILE A 367 -13.48 6.37 -25.57
N LEU A 368 -12.41 6.27 -26.36
CA LEU A 368 -11.07 6.77 -26.03
C LEU A 368 -10.77 8.16 -26.61
N ALA A 369 -11.73 8.76 -27.32
CA ALA A 369 -11.54 10.10 -27.85
C ALA A 369 -11.32 11.14 -26.73
N GLY A 370 -10.39 12.08 -26.99
CA GLY A 370 -10.16 13.24 -26.12
C GLY A 370 -9.41 12.94 -24.81
N VAL A 371 -8.84 11.73 -24.63
CA VAL A 371 -7.93 11.46 -23.54
C VAL A 371 -6.49 11.80 -23.94
N ASP A 372 -5.71 12.28 -22.96
CA ASP A 372 -4.30 12.66 -23.18
C ASP A 372 -3.37 11.45 -23.01
N GLY A 373 -3.86 10.34 -22.43
CA GLY A 373 -3.12 9.08 -22.29
C GLY A 373 -4.00 7.90 -21.95
N ILE A 374 -3.49 6.70 -22.18
CA ILE A 374 -4.18 5.43 -21.92
C ILE A 374 -3.31 4.56 -21.01
N LEU A 375 -3.85 4.16 -19.87
CA LEU A 375 -3.23 3.20 -18.96
C LEU A 375 -4.05 1.92 -18.94
N VAL A 376 -3.45 0.79 -19.34
CA VAL A 376 -4.07 -0.53 -19.26
C VAL A 376 -3.62 -1.21 -17.96
N ALA A 377 -4.60 -1.40 -17.07
CA ALA A 377 -4.38 -1.87 -15.71
C ALA A 377 -4.06 -3.37 -15.63
N PRO A 378 -3.41 -3.84 -14.54
CA PRO A 378 -3.20 -5.26 -14.26
C PRO A 378 -4.51 -6.03 -14.04
N GLY A 379 -4.39 -7.35 -13.88
CA GLY A 379 -5.50 -8.26 -13.61
C GLY A 379 -5.16 -9.69 -14.00
N PHE A 380 -6.12 -10.62 -13.80
CA PHE A 380 -6.01 -12.05 -14.12
C PHE A 380 -7.24 -12.55 -14.87
N GLY A 381 -7.09 -13.67 -15.61
CA GLY A 381 -8.16 -14.35 -16.32
C GLY A 381 -8.67 -13.62 -17.56
N SER A 382 -9.51 -14.28 -18.34
CA SER A 382 -9.87 -13.91 -19.72
C SER A 382 -10.88 -12.77 -19.86
N ARG A 383 -11.62 -12.41 -18.81
CA ARG A 383 -12.65 -11.37 -18.86
C ARG A 383 -12.07 -10.02 -19.27
N GLY A 384 -12.64 -9.38 -20.31
CA GLY A 384 -12.28 -8.04 -20.78
C GLY A 384 -10.90 -7.92 -21.46
N ILE A 385 -10.27 -9.03 -21.85
CA ILE A 385 -8.93 -9.03 -22.47
C ILE A 385 -8.98 -8.39 -23.86
N GLU A 386 -9.94 -8.76 -24.70
CA GLU A 386 -10.04 -8.21 -26.06
C GLU A 386 -10.24 -6.69 -26.03
N GLY A 387 -11.02 -6.17 -25.11
CA GLY A 387 -11.16 -4.72 -24.97
C GLY A 387 -9.87 -4.01 -24.51
N LYS A 388 -9.05 -4.67 -23.67
CA LYS A 388 -7.70 -4.16 -23.36
C LYS A 388 -6.82 -4.14 -24.59
N ILE A 389 -6.84 -5.21 -25.40
CA ILE A 389 -6.09 -5.29 -26.66
C ILE A 389 -6.53 -4.19 -27.64
N ASN A 390 -7.85 -3.95 -27.78
CA ASN A 390 -8.39 -2.89 -28.63
C ASN A 390 -7.96 -1.49 -28.14
N ALA A 391 -7.89 -1.26 -26.82
CA ALA A 391 -7.39 -0.01 -26.27
C ALA A 391 -5.89 0.20 -26.55
N VAL A 392 -5.11 -0.88 -26.50
CA VAL A 392 -3.68 -0.88 -26.87
C VAL A 392 -3.50 -0.55 -28.36
N GLU A 393 -4.27 -1.23 -29.26
CA GLU A 393 -4.25 -0.96 -30.68
C GLU A 393 -4.55 0.52 -30.98
N TYR A 394 -5.60 1.06 -30.34
CA TYR A 394 -5.94 2.48 -30.48
C TYR A 394 -4.79 3.39 -30.07
N ALA A 395 -4.16 3.13 -28.91
CA ALA A 395 -3.04 3.91 -28.41
C ALA A 395 -1.85 3.87 -29.38
N ARG A 396 -1.47 2.69 -29.88
CA ARG A 396 -0.35 2.51 -30.80
C ARG A 396 -0.57 3.22 -32.14
N ILE A 397 -1.74 3.01 -32.77
CA ILE A 397 -2.03 3.57 -34.10
C ILE A 397 -2.16 5.10 -34.05
N ASN A 398 -2.81 5.64 -33.02
CA ASN A 398 -3.08 7.08 -32.89
C ASN A 398 -1.97 7.82 -32.11
N LYS A 399 -0.90 7.14 -31.74
CA LYS A 399 0.25 7.67 -30.98
C LYS A 399 -0.17 8.40 -29.68
N VAL A 400 -1.24 7.90 -29.02
CA VAL A 400 -1.65 8.38 -27.71
C VAL A 400 -0.71 7.82 -26.65
N PRO A 401 -0.10 8.61 -25.77
CA PRO A 401 0.75 8.11 -24.69
C PRO A 401 0.15 6.90 -23.99
N PHE A 402 0.92 5.81 -23.92
CA PHE A 402 0.45 4.52 -23.44
C PHE A 402 1.32 3.98 -22.31
N MET A 403 0.68 3.48 -21.26
CA MET A 403 1.32 2.74 -20.17
C MET A 403 0.59 1.43 -19.93
N GLY A 404 1.31 0.30 -20.01
CA GLY A 404 0.78 -1.04 -19.70
C GLY A 404 1.41 -1.60 -18.42
N ILE A 405 0.61 -2.08 -17.47
CA ILE A 405 1.12 -2.66 -16.22
C ILE A 405 0.74 -4.14 -16.14
N CYS A 406 1.73 -5.03 -15.98
CA CYS A 406 1.59 -6.47 -15.81
C CYS A 406 0.73 -7.08 -16.93
N LEU A 407 -0.54 -7.41 -16.71
CA LEU A 407 -1.45 -7.85 -17.76
C LEU A 407 -1.58 -6.80 -18.89
N GLY A 408 -1.43 -5.52 -18.60
CA GLY A 408 -1.41 -4.45 -19.61
C GLY A 408 -0.23 -4.57 -20.56
N MET A 409 0.95 -4.96 -20.10
CA MET A 409 2.08 -5.30 -20.94
C MET A 409 1.80 -6.55 -21.76
N GLN A 410 1.23 -7.59 -21.15
CA GLN A 410 0.90 -8.81 -21.86
C GLN A 410 -0.11 -8.56 -23.00
N CYS A 411 -1.10 -7.70 -22.77
CA CYS A 411 -2.04 -7.26 -23.81
C CYS A 411 -1.32 -6.48 -24.93
N ALA A 412 -0.31 -5.66 -24.60
CA ALA A 412 0.49 -4.93 -25.57
C ALA A 412 1.32 -5.87 -26.47
N VAL A 413 1.89 -6.92 -25.89
CA VAL A 413 2.62 -7.96 -26.62
C VAL A 413 1.69 -8.75 -27.53
N VAL A 414 0.51 -9.17 -27.05
CA VAL A 414 -0.49 -9.89 -27.85
C VAL A 414 -1.01 -9.02 -29.00
N GLU A 415 -1.32 -7.76 -28.74
CA GLU A 415 -1.77 -6.82 -29.77
C GLU A 415 -0.73 -6.68 -30.90
N PHE A 416 0.54 -6.45 -30.52
CA PHE A 416 1.61 -6.31 -31.48
C PHE A 416 1.84 -7.58 -32.30
N ALA A 417 1.79 -8.74 -31.67
CA ALA A 417 1.88 -10.03 -32.36
C ALA A 417 0.78 -10.22 -33.39
N ARG A 418 -0.46 -9.89 -33.05
CA ARG A 418 -1.62 -10.05 -33.96
C ARG A 418 -1.59 -9.05 -35.11
N ASN A 419 -1.40 -7.77 -34.81
CA ASN A 419 -1.66 -6.69 -35.76
C ASN A 419 -0.40 -6.20 -36.48
N VAL A 420 0.82 -6.50 -35.98
CA VAL A 420 2.09 -6.09 -36.60
C VAL A 420 2.84 -7.30 -37.16
N LEU A 421 2.92 -8.42 -36.40
CA LEU A 421 3.62 -9.63 -36.87
C LEU A 421 2.72 -10.54 -37.72
N GLY A 422 1.38 -10.35 -37.67
CA GLY A 422 0.41 -11.16 -38.44
C GLY A 422 0.11 -12.54 -37.83
N TYR A 423 0.40 -12.74 -36.55
CA TYR A 423 0.06 -13.97 -35.83
C TYR A 423 -1.36 -13.88 -35.27
N GLU A 424 -2.37 -14.09 -36.10
CA GLU A 424 -3.78 -13.83 -35.78
C GLU A 424 -4.27 -14.55 -34.52
N ASP A 425 -3.74 -15.75 -34.21
CA ASP A 425 -4.08 -16.53 -33.02
C ASP A 425 -3.16 -16.29 -31.82
N ALA A 426 -2.21 -15.32 -31.90
CA ALA A 426 -1.31 -15.02 -30.79
C ALA A 426 -2.07 -14.67 -29.51
N HIS A 427 -1.66 -15.30 -28.42
CA HIS A 427 -2.31 -15.10 -27.12
C HIS A 427 -1.37 -15.45 -25.95
N SER A 428 -1.85 -15.17 -24.74
CA SER A 428 -1.32 -15.75 -23.51
C SER A 428 -1.89 -17.17 -23.32
N ARG A 429 -1.05 -18.11 -22.90
CA ARG A 429 -1.51 -19.46 -22.50
C ARG A 429 -2.40 -19.46 -21.26
N GLU A 430 -2.44 -18.38 -20.48
CA GLU A 430 -3.42 -18.21 -19.42
C GLU A 430 -4.86 -18.18 -19.98
N MET A 431 -5.04 -17.49 -21.13
CA MET A 431 -6.35 -17.22 -21.72
C MET A 431 -6.70 -18.22 -22.83
N SER A 432 -5.69 -18.68 -23.57
CA SER A 432 -5.82 -19.62 -24.69
C SER A 432 -4.72 -20.68 -24.61
N PRO A 433 -4.92 -21.76 -23.83
CA PRO A 433 -3.89 -22.79 -23.64
C PRO A 433 -3.38 -23.45 -24.93
N ASP A 434 -4.24 -23.52 -25.95
CA ASP A 434 -3.98 -24.22 -27.23
C ASP A 434 -3.48 -23.27 -28.34
N THR A 435 -3.18 -22.00 -28.04
CA THR A 435 -2.66 -21.06 -29.06
C THR A 435 -1.36 -21.58 -29.71
N LYS A 436 -1.26 -21.43 -31.03
CA LYS A 436 -0.05 -21.79 -31.79
C LYS A 436 1.08 -20.78 -31.58
N HIS A 437 0.74 -19.54 -31.26
CA HIS A 437 1.69 -18.47 -31.00
C HIS A 437 1.57 -17.98 -29.54
N PRO A 438 2.10 -18.74 -28.55
CA PRO A 438 2.06 -18.34 -27.15
C PRO A 438 3.11 -17.28 -26.86
N VAL A 439 2.85 -16.04 -27.25
CA VAL A 439 3.74 -14.90 -27.05
C VAL A 439 3.85 -14.51 -25.57
N ILE A 440 2.89 -14.94 -24.77
CA ILE A 440 2.91 -14.92 -23.30
C ILE A 440 2.74 -16.37 -22.84
N ASP A 441 3.71 -16.87 -22.04
CA ASP A 441 3.73 -18.25 -21.58
C ASP A 441 3.93 -18.33 -20.05
N ILE A 442 3.62 -19.50 -19.50
CA ILE A 442 3.82 -19.76 -18.08
C ILE A 442 5.33 -19.89 -17.77
N MET A 443 5.78 -19.26 -16.69
CA MET A 443 7.14 -19.43 -16.19
C MET A 443 7.45 -20.91 -15.92
N ALA A 444 8.65 -21.35 -16.27
CA ALA A 444 9.08 -22.75 -16.10
C ALA A 444 8.88 -23.26 -14.66
N GLU A 445 9.14 -22.40 -13.67
CA GLU A 445 9.00 -22.68 -12.24
C GLU A 445 7.54 -22.80 -11.78
N GLN A 446 6.60 -22.28 -12.57
CA GLN A 446 5.16 -22.29 -12.26
C GLN A 446 4.40 -23.50 -12.82
N LYS A 447 5.04 -24.36 -13.64
CA LYS A 447 4.36 -25.45 -14.36
C LYS A 447 3.79 -26.56 -13.44
N ASN A 448 4.31 -26.73 -12.23
CA ASN A 448 3.96 -27.83 -11.32
C ASN A 448 3.32 -27.35 -10.00
N ILE A 449 2.76 -26.15 -9.97
CA ILE A 449 2.17 -25.58 -8.76
C ILE A 449 0.74 -26.05 -8.58
N THR A 450 0.42 -26.57 -7.39
CA THR A 450 -0.92 -26.99 -6.97
C THR A 450 -1.65 -25.92 -6.13
N ASN A 451 -0.91 -25.11 -5.35
CA ASN A 451 -1.47 -24.04 -4.55
C ASN A 451 -1.45 -22.72 -5.32
N MET A 452 -2.56 -22.00 -5.37
CA MET A 452 -2.68 -20.74 -6.12
C MET A 452 -2.19 -19.51 -5.35
N GLY A 453 -2.39 -19.45 -4.03
CA GLY A 453 -1.95 -18.32 -3.19
C GLY A 453 -0.46 -18.38 -2.86
N GLY A 454 0.22 -17.22 -2.88
CA GLY A 454 1.61 -17.07 -2.46
C GLY A 454 2.66 -17.78 -3.32
N THR A 455 2.31 -18.20 -4.55
CA THR A 455 3.18 -19.01 -5.42
C THR A 455 3.57 -18.33 -6.72
N MET A 456 3.07 -17.14 -6.99
CA MET A 456 3.49 -16.31 -8.13
C MET A 456 4.92 -15.78 -7.95
N ARG A 457 5.47 -15.17 -8.98
CA ARG A 457 6.65 -14.33 -8.84
C ARG A 457 6.25 -13.07 -8.09
N LEU A 458 6.66 -12.99 -6.82
CA LEU A 458 6.23 -11.99 -5.85
C LEU A 458 7.41 -11.23 -5.26
N GLY A 459 7.25 -9.91 -5.10
CA GLY A 459 8.26 -9.05 -4.48
C GLY A 459 9.21 -8.41 -5.46
N ALA A 460 10.29 -7.85 -4.93
CA ALA A 460 11.24 -7.05 -5.71
C ALA A 460 12.26 -7.92 -6.44
N TYR A 461 12.44 -7.63 -7.73
CA TYR A 461 13.45 -8.25 -8.58
C TYR A 461 14.23 -7.19 -9.35
N PRO A 462 15.52 -7.46 -9.67
CA PRO A 462 16.33 -6.55 -10.45
C PRO A 462 15.88 -6.52 -11.92
N CYS A 463 15.97 -5.34 -12.52
CA CYS A 463 15.75 -5.14 -13.95
C CYS A 463 16.89 -4.28 -14.52
N LYS A 464 17.60 -4.81 -15.51
CA LYS A 464 18.61 -4.09 -16.28
C LYS A 464 17.92 -3.29 -17.38
N VAL A 465 18.14 -1.99 -17.39
CA VAL A 465 17.52 -1.02 -18.28
C VAL A 465 18.44 -0.76 -19.49
N THR A 466 17.85 -0.67 -20.68
CA THR A 466 18.59 -0.32 -21.91
C THR A 466 18.87 1.18 -21.95
N GLU A 467 20.14 1.55 -22.13
CA GLU A 467 20.57 2.94 -22.24
C GLU A 467 19.88 3.67 -23.39
N GLY A 468 19.45 4.91 -23.16
CA GLY A 468 18.77 5.77 -24.14
C GLY A 468 17.28 5.48 -24.34
N SER A 469 16.72 4.42 -23.78
CA SER A 469 15.27 4.13 -23.79
C SER A 469 14.45 5.19 -23.04
N ASN A 470 13.13 5.23 -23.23
CA ASN A 470 12.26 6.09 -22.42
C ASN A 470 12.27 5.66 -20.95
N LEU A 471 12.37 4.36 -20.71
CA LEU A 471 12.57 3.82 -19.37
C LEU A 471 13.83 4.39 -18.71
N HIS A 472 14.98 4.35 -19.43
CA HIS A 472 16.24 4.92 -18.92
C HIS A 472 16.14 6.43 -18.67
N LYS A 473 15.51 7.18 -19.59
CA LYS A 473 15.29 8.63 -19.40
C LYS A 473 14.43 8.93 -18.17
N ALA A 474 13.47 8.06 -17.85
CA ALA A 474 12.61 8.23 -16.68
C ALA A 474 13.36 7.93 -15.37
N TYR A 475 14.06 6.79 -15.27
CA TYR A 475 14.73 6.38 -14.03
C TYR A 475 16.09 7.06 -13.82
N GLY A 476 16.84 7.33 -14.90
CA GLY A 476 18.22 7.81 -14.81
C GLY A 476 19.23 6.74 -14.35
N GLU A 477 18.82 5.49 -14.24
CA GLU A 477 19.61 4.36 -13.73
C GLU A 477 19.54 3.18 -14.71
N LEU A 478 20.65 2.41 -14.81
CA LEU A 478 20.74 1.23 -15.70
C LEU A 478 20.38 -0.08 -14.98
N LEU A 479 20.27 -0.06 -13.67
CA LEU A 479 19.84 -1.19 -12.87
C LEU A 479 18.83 -0.70 -11.83
N ILE A 480 17.61 -1.20 -11.93
CA ILE A 480 16.50 -0.87 -11.04
C ILE A 480 16.00 -2.13 -10.35
N SER A 481 15.18 -1.98 -9.33
CA SER A 481 14.52 -3.10 -8.65
C SER A 481 13.04 -2.77 -8.50
N GLU A 482 12.16 -3.65 -8.98
CA GLU A 482 10.72 -3.42 -9.00
C GLU A 482 9.93 -4.63 -8.52
N ARG A 483 8.70 -4.38 -8.01
CA ARG A 483 7.85 -5.43 -7.41
C ARG A 483 6.99 -6.12 -8.47
N HIS A 484 6.92 -7.43 -8.37
CA HIS A 484 6.19 -8.32 -9.27
C HIS A 484 5.01 -9.00 -8.57
N ARG A 485 3.99 -9.33 -9.38
CA ARG A 485 2.84 -10.15 -8.99
C ARG A 485 2.27 -10.82 -10.23
N HIS A 486 2.93 -11.85 -10.77
CA HIS A 486 2.48 -12.55 -11.97
C HIS A 486 2.99 -13.99 -12.04
N ARG A 487 2.36 -14.77 -12.91
CA ARG A 487 2.66 -16.19 -13.18
C ARG A 487 3.07 -16.40 -14.63
N TYR A 488 2.55 -15.56 -15.53
CA TYR A 488 2.81 -15.60 -16.97
C TYR A 488 3.66 -14.40 -17.35
N GLU A 489 4.46 -14.58 -18.41
CA GLU A 489 5.43 -13.59 -18.86
C GLU A 489 5.70 -13.67 -20.35
N PHE A 490 6.42 -12.70 -20.91
CA PHE A 490 6.83 -12.67 -22.30
C PHE A 490 7.62 -13.94 -22.66
N ASN A 491 7.24 -14.61 -23.75
CA ASN A 491 7.96 -15.78 -24.25
C ASN A 491 9.20 -15.34 -25.05
N ASN A 492 10.38 -15.58 -24.48
CA ASN A 492 11.66 -15.15 -25.03
C ASN A 492 11.98 -15.69 -26.44
N GLU A 493 11.31 -16.75 -26.89
CA GLU A 493 11.48 -17.29 -28.24
C GLU A 493 11.09 -16.27 -29.34
N TYR A 494 10.23 -15.30 -29.01
CA TYR A 494 9.74 -14.29 -29.95
C TYR A 494 10.56 -12.97 -29.92
N ILE A 495 11.54 -12.79 -29.03
CA ILE A 495 12.28 -11.53 -28.84
C ILE A 495 12.80 -10.94 -30.16
N GLU A 496 13.49 -11.75 -30.97
CA GLU A 496 14.12 -11.25 -32.19
C GLU A 496 13.09 -10.83 -33.26
N GLU A 497 11.95 -11.51 -33.33
CA GLU A 497 10.88 -11.16 -34.27
C GLU A 497 10.21 -9.83 -33.84
N PHE A 498 9.94 -9.62 -32.55
CA PHE A 498 9.41 -8.37 -32.03
C PHE A 498 10.36 -7.19 -32.28
N LYS A 499 11.66 -7.37 -32.00
CA LYS A 499 12.69 -6.33 -32.25
C LYS A 499 12.79 -5.92 -33.72
N LYS A 500 12.74 -6.89 -34.61
CA LYS A 500 12.80 -6.67 -36.07
C LYS A 500 11.66 -5.79 -36.58
N HIS A 501 10.49 -5.87 -35.94
CA HIS A 501 9.28 -5.14 -36.32
C HIS A 501 9.04 -3.87 -35.49
N GLY A 502 9.98 -3.47 -34.62
CA GLY A 502 9.96 -2.17 -33.94
C GLY A 502 9.49 -2.18 -32.47
N MET A 503 9.19 -3.32 -31.89
CA MET A 503 9.02 -3.41 -30.43
C MET A 503 10.39 -3.71 -29.79
N LYS A 504 10.86 -2.79 -28.96
CA LYS A 504 12.14 -2.92 -28.25
C LYS A 504 11.96 -3.53 -26.88
N ILE A 505 12.90 -4.38 -26.48
CA ILE A 505 13.03 -4.90 -25.13
C ILE A 505 13.96 -3.94 -24.39
N THR A 506 13.43 -3.15 -23.47
CA THR A 506 14.18 -2.09 -22.78
C THR A 506 14.43 -2.38 -21.30
N GLY A 507 13.78 -3.39 -20.75
CA GLY A 507 14.04 -3.92 -19.40
C GLY A 507 14.14 -5.44 -19.43
N VAL A 508 15.19 -5.99 -18.79
CA VAL A 508 15.43 -7.44 -18.71
C VAL A 508 15.93 -7.79 -17.32
N ASN A 509 15.43 -8.86 -16.74
CA ASN A 509 15.99 -9.39 -15.49
C ASN A 509 17.40 -9.95 -15.76
N PRO A 510 18.45 -9.48 -15.06
CA PRO A 510 19.83 -9.89 -15.34
C PRO A 510 20.14 -11.35 -14.99
N ASP A 511 19.37 -11.95 -14.08
CA ASP A 511 19.62 -13.31 -13.56
C ASP A 511 18.93 -14.38 -14.41
N THR A 512 17.72 -14.06 -14.92
CA THR A 512 16.85 -15.02 -15.62
C THR A 512 16.66 -14.71 -17.11
N ASN A 513 17.09 -13.52 -17.56
CA ASN A 513 16.85 -12.98 -18.91
C ASN A 513 15.37 -12.81 -19.27
N LEU A 514 14.47 -12.76 -18.29
CA LEU A 514 13.06 -12.49 -18.52
C LEU A 514 12.84 -11.05 -18.95
N VAL A 515 11.94 -10.87 -19.92
CA VAL A 515 11.55 -9.53 -20.40
C VAL A 515 10.71 -8.84 -19.36
N GLU A 516 11.16 -7.67 -18.91
CA GLU A 516 10.50 -6.86 -17.88
C GLU A 516 9.78 -5.65 -18.45
N VAL A 517 10.31 -5.05 -19.54
CA VAL A 517 9.73 -3.86 -20.16
C VAL A 517 9.85 -3.92 -21.67
N VAL A 518 8.78 -3.52 -22.35
CA VAL A 518 8.73 -3.32 -23.81
C VAL A 518 8.39 -1.88 -24.14
N GLU A 519 8.96 -1.37 -25.24
CA GLU A 519 8.73 -0.02 -25.77
C GLU A 519 8.57 -0.02 -27.29
N ILE A 520 7.86 0.98 -27.83
CA ILE A 520 7.86 1.32 -29.27
C ILE A 520 8.58 2.66 -29.43
N GLU A 521 9.67 2.68 -30.21
CA GLU A 521 10.57 3.83 -30.32
C GLU A 521 9.93 5.07 -30.96
N ASP A 522 9.20 4.88 -32.04
CA ASP A 522 8.57 5.96 -32.81
C ASP A 522 7.22 6.41 -32.20
N HIS A 523 7.06 6.25 -30.88
CA HIS A 523 5.88 6.63 -30.13
C HIS A 523 6.24 7.66 -29.06
N PRO A 524 5.42 8.71 -28.82
CA PRO A 524 5.70 9.72 -27.78
C PRO A 524 6.01 9.10 -26.42
N TRP A 525 5.22 8.12 -26.01
CA TRP A 525 5.42 7.27 -24.84
C TRP A 525 4.64 5.97 -25.02
N TYR A 526 5.33 4.89 -25.27
CA TYR A 526 4.73 3.55 -25.26
C TYR A 526 5.63 2.66 -24.42
N VAL A 527 5.33 2.59 -23.13
CA VAL A 527 6.13 1.83 -22.16
C VAL A 527 5.21 0.88 -21.41
N ALA A 528 5.54 -0.41 -21.44
CA ALA A 528 4.76 -1.41 -20.74
C ALA A 528 5.67 -2.31 -19.91
N SER A 529 5.36 -2.48 -18.63
CA SER A 529 6.14 -3.24 -17.65
C SER A 529 5.42 -4.49 -17.16
N GLN A 530 6.17 -5.57 -16.96
CA GLN A 530 5.68 -6.78 -16.31
C GLN A 530 5.55 -6.60 -14.80
N TYR A 531 6.39 -5.77 -14.22
CA TYR A 531 6.33 -5.38 -12.81
C TYR A 531 5.27 -4.29 -12.56
N HIS A 532 5.04 -4.01 -11.28
CA HIS A 532 4.04 -3.07 -10.77
C HIS A 532 4.70 -1.80 -10.23
N PRO A 533 4.95 -0.77 -11.07
CA PRO A 533 5.61 0.48 -10.64
C PRO A 533 4.77 1.26 -9.63
N GLU A 534 3.45 1.07 -9.63
CA GLU A 534 2.52 1.74 -8.72
C GLU A 534 2.80 1.46 -7.25
N TYR A 535 3.31 0.28 -6.91
CA TYR A 535 3.57 -0.09 -5.51
C TYR A 535 4.71 0.69 -4.86
N LYS A 536 5.61 1.28 -5.65
CA LYS A 536 6.77 2.02 -5.14
C LYS A 536 6.61 3.55 -5.21
N SER A 537 5.46 4.04 -5.68
CA SER A 537 5.19 5.48 -5.74
C SER A 537 4.80 6.03 -4.37
N THR A 538 5.53 7.03 -3.88
CA THR A 538 5.25 7.70 -2.60
C THR A 538 5.17 9.22 -2.78
N VAL A 539 4.65 9.94 -1.77
CA VAL A 539 4.63 11.41 -1.76
C VAL A 539 6.05 11.98 -1.86
N ALA A 540 6.99 11.37 -1.13
CA ALA A 540 8.38 11.83 -1.11
C ALA A 540 9.17 11.43 -2.37
N LYS A 541 8.74 10.34 -3.03
CA LYS A 541 9.41 9.79 -4.22
C LYS A 541 8.36 9.32 -5.23
N PRO A 542 7.76 10.24 -6.01
CA PRO A 542 6.88 9.87 -7.13
C PRO A 542 7.59 8.92 -8.08
N HIS A 543 6.91 7.85 -8.50
CA HIS A 543 7.56 6.82 -9.30
C HIS A 543 7.90 7.33 -10.71
N PRO A 544 9.16 7.12 -11.20
CA PRO A 544 9.67 7.69 -12.45
C PRO A 544 8.82 7.39 -13.69
N MET A 545 8.28 6.17 -13.82
CA MET A 545 7.42 5.82 -14.95
C MET A 545 6.14 6.65 -14.98
N PHE A 546 5.50 6.92 -13.83
CA PHE A 546 4.31 7.76 -13.77
C PHE A 546 4.63 9.23 -14.02
N VAL A 547 5.78 9.70 -13.53
CA VAL A 547 6.26 11.07 -13.84
C VAL A 547 6.50 11.25 -15.33
N GLY A 548 7.20 10.30 -15.96
CA GLY A 548 7.47 10.31 -17.40
C GLY A 548 6.20 10.20 -18.25
N PHE A 549 5.27 9.34 -17.84
CA PHE A 549 3.98 9.17 -18.52
C PHE A 549 3.14 10.45 -18.48
N VAL A 550 3.01 11.09 -17.31
CA VAL A 550 2.30 12.38 -17.19
C VAL A 550 2.97 13.47 -18.02
N LYS A 551 4.30 13.54 -18.03
CA LYS A 551 5.04 14.48 -18.87
C LYS A 551 4.74 14.26 -20.35
N ALA A 552 4.75 13.03 -20.82
CA ALA A 552 4.41 12.70 -22.20
C ALA A 552 2.96 13.05 -22.57
N MET A 553 2.02 12.89 -21.63
CA MET A 553 0.61 13.32 -21.83
C MET A 553 0.50 14.83 -21.97
N LEU A 554 1.25 15.62 -21.19
CA LEU A 554 1.30 17.08 -21.32
C LEU A 554 1.85 17.51 -22.71
N GLU A 555 2.96 16.91 -23.12
CA GLU A 555 3.55 17.18 -24.43
C GLU A 555 2.59 16.82 -25.58
N TYR A 556 1.89 15.70 -25.48
CA TYR A 556 0.89 15.24 -26.44
C TYR A 556 -0.32 16.17 -26.51
N SER A 557 -0.81 16.66 -25.39
CA SER A 557 -1.95 17.59 -25.31
C SER A 557 -1.61 19.03 -25.73
N GLY A 558 -0.32 19.35 -25.88
CA GLY A 558 0.15 20.71 -26.20
C GLY A 558 0.00 21.71 -25.04
N LYS A 559 -0.02 21.24 -23.80
CA LYS A 559 -0.22 22.03 -22.57
C LYS A 559 1.06 22.30 -21.80
#